data_a2828090e0619eadb9db924ec23d07e1
#
_entry.id   a2828090e0619eadb9db924ec23d07e1
#
_cell.length_a   1.000
_cell.length_b   1.000
_cell.length_c   1.000
_cell.angle_alpha   90.00
_cell.angle_beta   90.00
_cell.angle_gamma   90.00
#
_symmetry.space_group_name_H-M   'P 1'
#
loop_
_entity.id
_entity.type
_entity.pdbx_description
1 polymer ?
#
loop_
_entity_poly.entity_id
_entity_poly.type
_entity_poly.pdbx_seq_one_letter_code
_entity_poly.pdbx_strand_id
1 'polypeptide(L)'
;MVQARGVAARLEELAGVRVEVVGIQTAGDRHRGHLGELGGKGAFMREIDRALLTGRVDVSVHCLKDVPGDVPRPDGLVFAAYVERDDTADVMLFPMASKVQRMADLAPGARVGTSAVRRRAQLGRIRPDLRVEYLRGNVDSRLGRLDAGEEFDAIVLARASLARLGIDRAGEALDIIPAVGAGVLAMDCRRTDTDIVELVRLLDDGDTRRCVSAERTMLHGLQGHCNSPIAGHARLERDGRLTLRGMVFTRDGSGFVHSQEWSAPDEGKDLGAHVAGDLLRKGARDLIGGIPH
;
A
#
# COMPACT_ATOMS: atom_id res chain seq x y z
N MET A 1 9.28 -3.02 -12.19
CA MET A 1 9.35 -3.60 -13.54
C MET A 1 8.49 -4.86 -13.69
N VAL A 2 8.53 -5.86 -12.79
CA VAL A 2 7.70 -7.10 -12.92
C VAL A 2 6.21 -6.78 -13.04
N GLN A 3 5.69 -5.92 -12.18
CA GLN A 3 4.27 -5.49 -12.18
C GLN A 3 3.87 -4.83 -13.51
N ALA A 4 4.71 -3.91 -14.02
CA ALA A 4 4.44 -3.26 -15.30
C ALA A 4 4.43 -4.24 -16.47
N ARG A 5 5.32 -5.24 -16.47
CA ARG A 5 5.31 -6.32 -17.48
C ARG A 5 4.04 -7.18 -17.38
N GLY A 6 3.57 -7.50 -16.19
CA GLY A 6 2.32 -8.23 -16.00
C GLY A 6 1.10 -7.47 -16.53
N VAL A 7 1.04 -6.16 -16.29
CA VAL A 7 -0.01 -5.29 -16.86
C VAL A 7 0.11 -5.21 -18.37
N ALA A 8 1.33 -5.03 -18.92
CA ALA A 8 1.57 -5.00 -20.34
C ALA A 8 1.06 -6.26 -21.04
N ALA A 9 1.46 -7.44 -20.54
CA ALA A 9 1.01 -8.72 -21.10
C ALA A 9 -0.52 -8.86 -21.11
N ARG A 10 -1.21 -8.43 -20.06
CA ARG A 10 -2.68 -8.44 -20.01
C ARG A 10 -3.32 -7.49 -21.03
N LEU A 11 -2.76 -6.28 -21.22
CA LEU A 11 -3.24 -5.35 -22.25
C LEU A 11 -3.02 -5.91 -23.66
N GLU A 12 -1.86 -6.52 -23.94
CA GLU A 12 -1.56 -7.17 -25.19
C GLU A 12 -2.55 -8.31 -25.48
N GLU A 13 -2.83 -9.14 -24.48
CA GLU A 13 -3.78 -10.26 -24.58
C GLU A 13 -5.22 -9.78 -24.84
N LEU A 14 -5.69 -8.78 -24.08
CA LEU A 14 -7.09 -8.33 -24.14
C LEU A 14 -7.39 -7.46 -25.35
N ALA A 15 -6.45 -6.64 -25.78
CA ALA A 15 -6.68 -5.63 -26.81
C ALA A 15 -5.90 -5.85 -28.10
N GLY A 16 -4.99 -6.84 -28.18
CA GLY A 16 -4.17 -7.09 -29.36
C GLY A 16 -3.19 -5.96 -29.68
N VAL A 17 -2.88 -5.10 -28.73
CA VAL A 17 -1.94 -3.99 -28.87
C VAL A 17 -0.53 -4.45 -28.49
N ARG A 18 0.49 -3.75 -29.00
CA ARG A 18 1.87 -3.94 -28.55
C ARG A 18 2.19 -2.93 -27.45
N VAL A 19 2.74 -3.38 -26.32
CA VAL A 19 3.09 -2.53 -25.17
C VAL A 19 4.59 -2.53 -24.94
N GLU A 20 5.21 -1.36 -24.99
CA GLU A 20 6.61 -1.16 -24.60
C GLU A 20 6.69 -0.77 -23.12
N VAL A 21 7.50 -1.49 -22.34
CA VAL A 21 7.69 -1.20 -20.91
C VAL A 21 8.94 -0.37 -20.68
N VAL A 22 8.75 0.90 -20.30
CA VAL A 22 9.81 1.88 -20.04
C VAL A 22 10.10 1.98 -18.55
N GLY A 23 11.36 1.78 -18.15
CA GLY A 23 11.82 1.97 -16.77
C GLY A 23 12.10 3.44 -16.47
N ILE A 24 11.47 3.98 -15.42
CA ILE A 24 11.73 5.34 -14.91
C ILE A 24 12.27 5.22 -13.50
N GLN A 25 13.49 5.75 -13.28
CA GLN A 25 14.09 5.80 -11.96
C GLN A 25 13.66 7.08 -11.24
N THR A 26 13.04 6.93 -10.06
CA THR A 26 12.54 8.05 -9.26
C THR A 26 13.55 8.51 -8.21
N ALA A 27 13.30 9.67 -7.60
CA ALA A 27 14.08 10.15 -6.46
C ALA A 27 13.99 9.18 -5.28
N GLY A 28 12.80 8.58 -5.07
CA GLY A 28 12.59 7.55 -4.04
C GLY A 28 13.43 6.30 -4.24
N ASP A 29 13.68 5.89 -5.50
CA ASP A 29 14.52 4.74 -5.82
C ASP A 29 16.02 5.01 -5.57
N ARG A 30 16.45 6.25 -5.79
CA ARG A 30 17.87 6.66 -5.60
C ARG A 30 18.22 6.88 -4.15
N HIS A 31 17.26 7.27 -3.32
CA HIS A 31 17.52 7.62 -1.92
C HIS A 31 17.68 6.39 -1.04
N ARG A 32 18.77 6.32 -0.28
CA ARG A 32 19.09 5.20 0.63
C ARG A 32 18.72 5.46 2.10
N GLY A 33 18.47 6.72 2.49
CA GLY A 33 18.11 7.14 3.85
C GLY A 33 16.60 6.99 4.17
N HIS A 34 16.13 7.63 5.24
CA HIS A 34 14.71 7.69 5.56
C HIS A 34 13.94 8.48 4.50
N LEU A 35 12.78 7.96 4.05
CA LEU A 35 11.96 8.64 3.03
C LEU A 35 11.50 10.05 3.47
N GLY A 36 11.34 10.27 4.77
CA GLY A 36 11.03 11.59 5.33
C GLY A 36 12.09 12.66 5.05
N GLU A 37 13.35 12.26 4.83
CA GLU A 37 14.46 13.18 4.52
C GLU A 37 14.38 13.75 3.10
N LEU A 38 13.63 13.11 2.19
CA LEU A 38 13.45 13.59 0.82
C LEU A 38 12.56 14.84 0.71
N GLY A 39 12.08 15.36 1.86
CA GLY A 39 11.39 16.66 1.96
C GLY A 39 10.15 16.81 1.09
N GLY A 40 9.62 15.74 0.52
CA GLY A 40 8.51 15.87 -0.42
C GLY A 40 7.62 14.65 -0.53
N LYS A 41 6.33 14.90 -0.42
CA LYS A 41 5.26 13.96 -0.75
C LYS A 41 5.38 13.57 -2.23
N GLY A 42 5.25 12.29 -2.54
CA GLY A 42 5.29 11.81 -3.93
C GLY A 42 6.70 11.55 -4.51
N ALA A 43 7.70 11.24 -3.68
CA ALA A 43 9.07 10.91 -4.13
C ALA A 43 9.15 9.78 -5.18
N PHE A 44 8.12 8.93 -5.27
CA PHE A 44 8.00 7.86 -6.26
C PHE A 44 7.12 8.22 -7.45
N MET A 45 6.52 9.44 -7.46
CA MET A 45 5.51 9.82 -8.44
C MET A 45 5.98 10.89 -9.42
N ARG A 46 6.75 11.88 -8.95
CA ARG A 46 7.05 13.11 -9.71
C ARG A 46 7.66 12.88 -11.10
N GLU A 47 8.66 12.02 -11.21
CA GLU A 47 9.32 11.71 -12.47
C GLU A 47 8.39 10.92 -13.41
N ILE A 48 7.55 10.08 -12.85
CA ILE A 48 6.54 9.30 -13.59
C ILE A 48 5.43 10.23 -14.08
N ASP A 49 4.89 11.08 -13.21
CA ASP A 49 3.87 12.08 -13.56
C ASP A 49 4.36 12.99 -14.67
N ARG A 50 5.61 13.46 -14.58
CA ARG A 50 6.23 14.26 -15.64
C ARG A 50 6.33 13.49 -16.96
N ALA A 51 6.70 12.20 -16.92
CA ALA A 51 6.80 11.38 -18.13
C ALA A 51 5.43 11.20 -18.80
N LEU A 52 4.34 11.03 -18.02
CA LEU A 52 2.97 11.01 -18.54
C LEU A 52 2.59 12.35 -19.16
N LEU A 53 2.75 13.46 -18.42
CA LEU A 53 2.34 14.78 -18.87
C LEU A 53 3.10 15.26 -20.12
N THR A 54 4.36 14.82 -20.31
CA THR A 54 5.17 15.16 -21.49
C THR A 54 5.00 14.17 -22.66
N GLY A 55 4.13 13.16 -22.52
CA GLY A 55 3.91 12.16 -23.58
C GLY A 55 5.07 11.18 -23.80
N ARG A 56 6.02 11.11 -22.85
CA ARG A 56 7.12 10.12 -22.91
C ARG A 56 6.62 8.70 -22.68
N VAL A 57 5.56 8.54 -21.88
CA VAL A 57 4.83 7.29 -21.68
C VAL A 57 3.32 7.60 -21.70
N ASP A 58 2.50 6.61 -22.03
CA ASP A 58 1.06 6.77 -22.12
C ASP A 58 0.34 6.29 -20.87
N VAL A 59 0.90 5.29 -20.21
CA VAL A 59 0.35 4.67 -19.00
C VAL A 59 1.44 4.51 -17.95
N SER A 60 1.13 4.75 -16.69
CA SER A 60 1.98 4.35 -15.57
C SER A 60 1.29 3.33 -14.68
N VAL A 61 2.08 2.46 -14.05
CA VAL A 61 1.61 1.40 -13.16
C VAL A 61 2.15 1.67 -11.76
N HIS A 62 1.24 1.80 -10.80
CA HIS A 62 1.56 2.08 -9.40
C HIS A 62 1.04 0.98 -8.46
N CYS A 63 1.82 0.61 -7.45
CA CYS A 63 1.23 0.01 -6.25
C CYS A 63 0.43 1.09 -5.54
N LEU A 64 -0.88 0.96 -5.46
CA LEU A 64 -1.76 2.02 -4.96
C LEU A 64 -1.43 2.46 -3.53
N LYS A 65 -0.99 1.54 -2.67
CA LYS A 65 -0.56 1.85 -1.31
C LYS A 65 0.62 2.83 -1.20
N ASP A 66 1.38 2.99 -2.28
CA ASP A 66 2.54 3.88 -2.34
C ASP A 66 2.18 5.26 -2.95
N VAL A 67 0.92 5.41 -3.41
CA VAL A 67 0.37 6.67 -3.92
C VAL A 67 -0.17 7.52 -2.77
N PRO A 68 0.33 8.74 -2.55
CA PRO A 68 -0.14 9.63 -1.49
C PRO A 68 -1.65 9.86 -1.55
N GLY A 69 -2.31 9.95 -0.39
CA GLY A 69 -3.75 10.26 -0.29
C GLY A 69 -4.05 11.72 -0.03
N ASP A 70 -3.08 12.43 0.52
CA ASP A 70 -3.16 13.83 0.94
C ASP A 70 -2.88 14.83 -0.21
N VAL A 71 -2.28 14.36 -1.31
CA VAL A 71 -2.01 15.18 -2.50
C VAL A 71 -2.93 14.73 -3.64
N PRO A 72 -3.68 15.65 -4.25
CA PRO A 72 -4.47 15.32 -5.44
C PRO A 72 -3.54 14.92 -6.60
N ARG A 73 -4.08 14.17 -7.55
CA ARG A 73 -3.34 13.91 -8.79
C ARG A 73 -3.09 15.21 -9.54
N PRO A 74 -1.96 15.34 -10.24
CA PRO A 74 -1.71 16.49 -11.11
C PRO A 74 -2.85 16.68 -12.11
N ASP A 75 -3.16 17.94 -12.39
CA ASP A 75 -4.14 18.28 -13.42
C ASP A 75 -3.76 17.61 -14.75
N GLY A 76 -4.76 17.08 -15.42
CA GLY A 76 -4.57 16.33 -16.67
C GLY A 76 -4.29 14.84 -16.52
N LEU A 77 -4.02 14.32 -15.31
CA LEU A 77 -3.87 12.88 -15.05
C LEU A 77 -5.12 12.28 -14.40
N VAL A 78 -5.34 10.98 -14.64
CA VAL A 78 -6.44 10.22 -14.07
C VAL A 78 -6.08 8.75 -13.85
N PHE A 79 -6.48 8.18 -12.71
CA PHE A 79 -6.46 6.74 -12.54
C PHE A 79 -7.59 6.12 -13.38
N ALA A 80 -7.22 5.60 -14.55
CA ALA A 80 -8.16 5.01 -15.51
C ALA A 80 -8.64 3.63 -15.05
N ALA A 81 -7.77 2.85 -14.39
CA ALA A 81 -8.13 1.51 -13.91
C ALA A 81 -7.46 1.14 -12.58
N TYR A 82 -8.15 0.28 -11.84
CA TYR A 82 -7.65 -0.48 -10.70
C TYR A 82 -7.80 -1.96 -11.03
N VAL A 83 -6.69 -2.69 -11.08
CA VAL A 83 -6.72 -4.14 -11.35
C VAL A 83 -7.35 -4.86 -10.17
N GLU A 84 -7.99 -5.99 -10.45
CA GLU A 84 -8.50 -6.91 -9.43
C GLU A 84 -7.52 -7.05 -8.26
N ARG A 85 -8.04 -6.94 -7.05
CA ARG A 85 -7.26 -6.83 -5.83
C ARG A 85 -6.61 -8.15 -5.46
N ASP A 86 -5.29 -8.19 -5.36
CA ASP A 86 -4.55 -9.31 -4.79
C ASP A 86 -4.75 -9.42 -3.27
N ASP A 87 -4.26 -10.53 -2.70
CA ASP A 87 -4.26 -10.74 -1.25
C ASP A 87 -3.63 -9.54 -0.50
N THR A 88 -4.38 -8.95 0.40
CA THR A 88 -4.01 -7.75 1.17
C THR A 88 -3.18 -8.06 2.40
N ALA A 89 -3.00 -9.33 2.75
CA ALA A 89 -2.34 -9.73 3.98
C ALA A 89 -0.89 -9.23 4.06
N ASP A 90 -0.53 -8.79 5.24
CA ASP A 90 0.86 -8.67 5.65
C ASP A 90 1.32 -10.02 6.21
N VAL A 91 2.47 -10.51 5.78
CA VAL A 91 3.03 -11.80 6.21
C VAL A 91 4.30 -11.58 6.99
N MET A 92 4.42 -12.25 8.11
CA MET A 92 5.67 -12.39 8.85
C MET A 92 6.46 -13.56 8.28
N LEU A 93 7.69 -13.28 7.89
CA LEU A 93 8.62 -14.26 7.35
C LEU A 93 9.76 -14.48 8.34
N PHE A 94 10.22 -15.71 8.40
CA PHE A 94 11.29 -16.14 9.29
C PHE A 94 12.51 -16.60 8.47
N PRO A 95 13.73 -16.61 9.03
CA PRO A 95 14.91 -17.17 8.34
C PRO A 95 14.63 -18.61 7.87
N MET A 96 15.10 -18.99 6.70
CA MET A 96 14.85 -20.33 6.15
C MET A 96 15.31 -21.46 7.08
N ALA A 97 16.39 -21.25 7.82
CA ALA A 97 16.91 -22.21 8.79
C ALA A 97 16.20 -22.18 10.16
N SER A 98 15.26 -21.25 10.37
CA SER A 98 14.58 -21.08 11.65
C SER A 98 13.55 -22.20 11.89
N LYS A 99 13.48 -22.66 13.15
CA LYS A 99 12.39 -23.52 13.62
C LYS A 99 11.14 -22.72 14.01
N VAL A 100 11.29 -21.40 14.21
CA VAL A 100 10.19 -20.49 14.51
C VAL A 100 9.41 -20.23 13.21
N GLN A 101 8.11 -20.46 13.24
CA GLN A 101 7.19 -20.28 12.11
C GLN A 101 6.00 -19.38 12.43
N ARG A 102 5.88 -18.91 13.68
CA ARG A 102 4.78 -18.09 14.15
C ARG A 102 5.31 -16.93 15.01
N MET A 103 4.63 -15.80 14.94
CA MET A 103 4.92 -14.63 15.77
C MET A 103 4.86 -14.95 17.27
N ALA A 104 3.94 -15.84 17.65
CA ALA A 104 3.77 -16.27 19.04
C ALA A 104 5.02 -16.97 19.60
N ASP A 105 5.79 -17.63 18.75
CA ASP A 105 6.99 -18.42 19.12
C ASP A 105 8.28 -17.59 19.16
N LEU A 106 8.21 -16.31 18.75
CA LEU A 106 9.34 -15.37 18.87
C LEU A 106 9.64 -15.09 20.34
N ALA A 107 10.92 -15.14 20.69
CA ALA A 107 11.38 -14.79 22.03
C ALA A 107 11.10 -13.31 22.35
N PRO A 108 10.88 -12.94 23.63
CA PRO A 108 10.87 -11.54 24.05
C PRO A 108 12.15 -10.82 23.60
N GLY A 109 11.98 -9.61 23.06
CA GLY A 109 13.08 -8.82 22.50
C GLY A 109 13.53 -9.23 21.10
N ALA A 110 12.87 -10.19 20.44
CA ALA A 110 13.19 -10.58 19.07
C ALA A 110 13.04 -9.38 18.10
N ARG A 111 13.97 -9.31 17.14
CA ARG A 111 14.07 -8.19 16.20
C ARG A 111 13.23 -8.46 14.96
N VAL A 112 12.23 -7.59 14.72
CA VAL A 112 11.32 -7.69 13.58
C VAL A 112 11.52 -6.52 12.62
N GLY A 113 11.91 -6.82 11.38
CA GLY A 113 12.21 -5.80 10.37
C GLY A 113 10.98 -5.33 9.59
N THR A 114 10.71 -4.02 9.61
CA THR A 114 9.74 -3.37 8.71
C THR A 114 10.03 -1.88 8.56
N SER A 115 9.79 -1.30 7.37
CA SER A 115 9.82 0.16 7.16
C SER A 115 8.45 0.82 7.33
N ALA A 116 7.37 0.06 7.45
CA ALA A 116 6.03 0.59 7.49
C ALA A 116 5.63 0.99 8.92
N VAL A 117 5.39 2.29 9.13
CA VAL A 117 4.94 2.84 10.44
C VAL A 117 3.68 2.15 10.92
N ARG A 118 2.72 1.91 10.04
CA ARG A 118 1.48 1.19 10.31
C ARG A 118 1.72 -0.23 10.88
N ARG A 119 2.65 -0.99 10.29
CA ARG A 119 3.00 -2.34 10.77
C ARG A 119 3.66 -2.27 12.13
N ARG A 120 4.61 -1.34 12.30
CA ARG A 120 5.30 -1.12 13.57
C ARG A 120 4.31 -0.84 14.69
N ALA A 121 3.37 0.08 14.47
CA ALA A 121 2.37 0.44 15.47
C ALA A 121 1.48 -0.75 15.86
N GLN A 122 0.99 -1.52 14.88
CA GLN A 122 0.13 -2.66 15.16
C GLN A 122 0.89 -3.82 15.83
N LEU A 123 2.14 -4.08 15.43
CA LEU A 123 2.99 -5.07 16.09
C LEU A 123 3.30 -4.67 17.52
N GLY A 124 3.66 -3.39 17.77
CA GLY A 124 3.90 -2.89 19.12
C GLY A 124 2.71 -3.02 20.05
N ARG A 125 1.48 -2.96 19.49
CA ARG A 125 0.25 -3.20 20.24
C ARG A 125 0.02 -4.67 20.58
N ILE A 126 0.30 -5.58 19.63
CA ILE A 126 0.01 -7.01 19.76
C ILE A 126 1.12 -7.73 20.55
N ARG A 127 2.37 -7.36 20.31
CA ARG A 127 3.59 -7.91 20.91
C ARG A 127 4.54 -6.78 21.32
N PRO A 128 4.24 -6.06 22.41
CA PRO A 128 5.03 -4.90 22.88
C PRO A 128 6.44 -5.28 23.32
N ASP A 129 6.69 -6.56 23.54
CA ASP A 129 7.99 -7.14 23.89
C ASP A 129 8.94 -7.28 22.69
N LEU A 130 8.44 -7.19 21.45
CA LEU A 130 9.28 -7.27 20.25
C LEU A 130 9.99 -5.95 19.94
N ARG A 131 11.19 -6.04 19.38
CA ARG A 131 11.94 -4.89 18.86
C ARG A 131 11.65 -4.72 17.38
N VAL A 132 10.72 -3.82 17.05
CA VAL A 132 10.38 -3.54 15.66
C VAL A 132 11.33 -2.48 15.11
N GLU A 133 12.20 -2.89 14.19
CA GLU A 133 13.28 -2.09 13.64
C GLU A 133 13.06 -1.72 12.17
N TYR A 134 13.74 -0.66 11.74
CA TYR A 134 13.61 -0.15 10.37
C TYR A 134 14.35 -1.03 9.37
N LEU A 135 13.61 -1.64 8.45
CA LEU A 135 14.14 -2.46 7.36
C LEU A 135 13.74 -1.90 6.01
N ARG A 136 14.70 -1.44 5.22
CA ARG A 136 14.53 -0.91 3.87
C ARG A 136 15.23 -1.79 2.82
N GLY A 137 14.91 -1.55 1.55
CA GLY A 137 15.38 -2.28 0.39
C GLY A 137 14.22 -2.86 -0.41
N ASN A 138 14.51 -3.42 -1.57
CA ASN A 138 13.57 -4.24 -2.33
C ASN A 138 13.31 -5.58 -1.60
N VAL A 139 12.38 -6.38 -2.11
CA VAL A 139 11.99 -7.66 -1.47
C VAL A 139 13.19 -8.59 -1.35
N ASP A 140 13.97 -8.76 -2.44
CA ASP A 140 15.12 -9.67 -2.46
C ASP A 140 16.19 -9.26 -1.43
N SER A 141 16.52 -7.98 -1.36
CA SER A 141 17.47 -7.45 -0.37
C SER A 141 17.01 -7.69 1.07
N ARG A 142 15.70 -7.52 1.36
CA ARG A 142 15.15 -7.77 2.69
C ARG A 142 15.16 -9.24 3.05
N LEU A 143 14.85 -10.13 2.09
CA LEU A 143 14.93 -11.58 2.27
C LEU A 143 16.37 -12.03 2.50
N GLY A 144 17.33 -11.49 1.74
CA GLY A 144 18.75 -11.80 1.93
C GLY A 144 19.24 -11.40 3.32
N ARG A 145 18.83 -10.22 3.84
CA ARG A 145 19.17 -9.80 5.22
C ARG A 145 18.52 -10.68 6.30
N LEU A 146 17.28 -11.13 6.06
CA LEU A 146 16.62 -12.07 6.96
C LEU A 146 17.35 -13.40 7.01
N ASP A 147 17.71 -13.95 5.84
CA ASP A 147 18.33 -15.27 5.73
C ASP A 147 19.80 -15.30 6.18
N ALA A 148 20.49 -14.15 6.20
CA ALA A 148 21.78 -13.99 6.84
C ALA A 148 21.72 -14.24 8.35
N GLY A 149 20.55 -14.08 8.98
CA GLY A 149 20.30 -14.42 10.39
C GLY A 149 20.99 -13.53 11.42
N GLU A 150 21.63 -12.44 11.00
CA GLU A 150 22.44 -11.60 11.88
C GLU A 150 21.66 -10.38 12.42
N GLU A 151 20.70 -9.89 11.64
CA GLU A 151 20.01 -8.62 11.97
C GLU A 151 18.59 -8.82 12.46
N PHE A 152 17.84 -9.79 11.90
CA PHE A 152 16.41 -9.94 12.14
C PHE A 152 16.03 -11.39 12.41
N ASP A 153 15.20 -11.58 13.43
CA ASP A 153 14.54 -12.85 13.73
C ASP A 153 13.32 -13.09 12.85
N ALA A 154 12.69 -12.00 12.36
CA ALA A 154 11.60 -12.01 11.40
C ALA A 154 11.52 -10.70 10.62
N ILE A 155 10.86 -10.70 9.46
CA ILE A 155 10.50 -9.48 8.72
C ILE A 155 9.04 -9.51 8.29
N VAL A 156 8.45 -8.34 8.01
CA VAL A 156 7.07 -8.27 7.53
C VAL A 156 7.02 -7.72 6.11
N LEU A 157 6.47 -8.52 5.20
CA LEU A 157 6.24 -8.15 3.79
C LEU A 157 4.75 -8.25 3.44
N ALA A 158 4.34 -7.62 2.33
CA ALA A 158 3.00 -7.79 1.77
C ALA A 158 2.94 -9.08 0.94
N ARG A 159 1.94 -9.92 1.14
CA ARG A 159 1.74 -11.16 0.37
C ARG A 159 1.67 -10.90 -1.12
N ALA A 160 0.91 -9.89 -1.55
CA ALA A 160 0.85 -9.49 -2.96
C ALA A 160 2.23 -9.18 -3.58
N SER A 161 3.18 -8.67 -2.79
CA SER A 161 4.53 -8.39 -3.30
C SER A 161 5.33 -9.67 -3.55
N LEU A 162 5.17 -10.68 -2.70
CA LEU A 162 5.80 -12.01 -2.88
C LEU A 162 5.19 -12.71 -4.11
N ALA A 163 3.85 -12.76 -4.18
CA ALA A 163 3.14 -13.39 -5.29
C ALA A 163 3.52 -12.79 -6.64
N ARG A 164 3.55 -11.46 -6.76
CA ARG A 164 3.92 -10.76 -8.00
C ARG A 164 5.36 -11.01 -8.44
N LEU A 165 6.25 -11.32 -7.51
CA LEU A 165 7.65 -11.68 -7.78
C LEU A 165 7.85 -13.18 -8.00
N GLY A 166 6.79 -14.00 -7.88
CA GLY A 166 6.90 -15.46 -7.98
C GLY A 166 7.68 -16.08 -6.82
N ILE A 167 7.73 -15.40 -5.67
CA ILE A 167 8.46 -15.88 -4.49
C ILE A 167 7.52 -16.74 -3.66
N ASP A 168 7.71 -18.05 -3.75
CA ASP A 168 7.04 -19.03 -2.90
C ASP A 168 7.81 -19.20 -1.59
N ARG A 169 7.34 -18.50 -0.56
CA ARG A 169 7.95 -18.56 0.77
C ARG A 169 6.86 -18.63 1.85
N ALA A 170 6.96 -19.67 2.65
CA ALA A 170 6.07 -19.84 3.80
C ALA A 170 6.22 -18.67 4.78
N GLY A 171 5.11 -18.22 5.35
CA GLY A 171 5.07 -17.16 6.34
C GLY A 171 3.69 -17.09 7.00
N GLU A 172 3.65 -16.53 8.21
CA GLU A 172 2.43 -16.33 8.95
C GLU A 172 1.70 -15.08 8.47
N ALA A 173 0.44 -15.22 8.06
CA ALA A 173 -0.43 -14.07 7.80
C ALA A 173 -0.76 -13.39 9.13
N LEU A 174 -0.49 -12.10 9.23
CA LEU A 174 -0.75 -11.32 10.43
C LEU A 174 -2.20 -10.83 10.46
N ASP A 175 -2.84 -10.94 11.62
CA ASP A 175 -4.16 -10.33 11.85
C ASP A 175 -4.01 -8.84 12.19
N ILE A 176 -3.61 -8.08 11.19
CA ILE A 176 -3.49 -6.62 11.25
C ILE A 176 -4.20 -5.96 10.07
N ILE A 177 -4.63 -4.73 10.24
CA ILE A 177 -5.30 -3.98 9.17
C ILE A 177 -4.25 -3.57 8.12
N PRO A 178 -4.46 -3.89 6.83
CA PRO A 178 -3.52 -3.58 5.77
C PRO A 178 -3.42 -2.06 5.50
N ALA A 179 -2.49 -1.69 4.63
CA ALA A 179 -2.41 -0.32 4.13
C ALA A 179 -3.61 -0.03 3.22
N VAL A 180 -4.05 1.22 3.19
CA VAL A 180 -4.96 1.71 2.15
C VAL A 180 -4.39 1.39 0.78
N GLY A 181 -5.17 0.76 -0.10
CA GLY A 181 -4.74 0.34 -1.43
C GLY A 181 -3.81 -0.89 -1.45
N ALA A 182 -3.67 -1.63 -0.34
CA ALA A 182 -2.93 -2.89 -0.34
C ALA A 182 -3.51 -3.87 -1.37
N GLY A 183 -2.65 -4.60 -2.07
CA GLY A 183 -3.04 -5.56 -3.10
C GLY A 183 -3.43 -4.95 -4.45
N VAL A 184 -3.55 -3.63 -4.59
CA VAL A 184 -4.05 -2.99 -5.82
C VAL A 184 -2.93 -2.41 -6.66
N LEU A 185 -2.97 -2.71 -7.98
CA LEU A 185 -2.25 -1.95 -9.00
C LEU A 185 -3.21 -0.92 -9.61
N ALA A 186 -2.76 0.32 -9.69
CA ALA A 186 -3.49 1.42 -10.31
C ALA A 186 -2.76 1.86 -11.58
N MET A 187 -3.51 2.06 -12.66
CA MET A 187 -3.01 2.62 -13.90
C MET A 187 -3.46 4.06 -14.06
N ASP A 188 -2.49 4.91 -14.33
CA ASP A 188 -2.65 6.34 -14.48
C ASP A 188 -2.27 6.75 -15.89
N CYS A 189 -3.04 7.63 -16.50
CA CYS A 189 -2.81 8.13 -17.85
C CYS A 189 -3.28 9.58 -18.00
N ARG A 190 -3.00 10.20 -19.14
CA ARG A 190 -3.54 11.53 -19.47
C ARG A 190 -5.06 11.44 -19.67
N ARG A 191 -5.79 12.34 -19.03
CA ARG A 191 -7.27 12.40 -19.11
C ARG A 191 -7.76 12.67 -20.53
N THR A 192 -6.96 13.40 -21.31
CA THR A 192 -7.29 13.79 -22.69
C THR A 192 -7.08 12.68 -23.72
N ASP A 193 -6.33 11.66 -23.38
CA ASP A 193 -6.04 10.53 -24.26
C ASP A 193 -7.15 9.48 -24.14
N THR A 194 -8.32 9.77 -24.70
CA THR A 194 -9.53 8.96 -24.56
C THR A 194 -9.31 7.50 -24.98
N ASP A 195 -8.60 7.25 -26.07
CA ASP A 195 -8.32 5.91 -26.56
C ASP A 195 -7.46 5.10 -25.56
N ILE A 196 -6.47 5.76 -24.94
CA ILE A 196 -5.65 5.14 -23.89
C ILE A 196 -6.47 4.89 -22.63
N VAL A 197 -7.33 5.85 -22.24
CA VAL A 197 -8.24 5.68 -21.09
C VAL A 197 -9.15 4.48 -21.31
N GLU A 198 -9.76 4.34 -22.48
CA GLU A 198 -10.65 3.22 -22.81
C GLU A 198 -9.88 1.89 -22.84
N LEU A 199 -8.70 1.87 -23.46
CA LEU A 199 -7.83 0.70 -23.47
C LEU A 199 -7.49 0.21 -22.06
N VAL A 200 -7.06 1.13 -21.19
CA VAL A 200 -6.66 0.80 -19.81
C VAL A 200 -7.85 0.35 -18.97
N ARG A 201 -9.05 0.88 -19.22
CA ARG A 201 -10.30 0.46 -18.56
C ARG A 201 -10.65 -1.01 -18.75
N LEU A 202 -10.13 -1.69 -19.77
CA LEU A 202 -10.29 -3.14 -19.92
C LEU A 202 -9.72 -3.94 -18.73
N LEU A 203 -8.82 -3.34 -17.97
CA LEU A 203 -8.23 -3.93 -16.77
C LEU A 203 -8.94 -3.51 -15.46
N ASP A 204 -9.95 -2.65 -15.55
CA ASP A 204 -10.61 -2.10 -14.37
C ASP A 204 -11.54 -3.11 -13.71
N ASP A 205 -11.34 -3.35 -12.43
CA ASP A 205 -12.21 -4.18 -11.61
C ASP A 205 -13.15 -3.30 -10.78
N GLY A 206 -14.46 -3.48 -10.99
CA GLY A 206 -15.49 -2.66 -10.35
C GLY A 206 -15.53 -2.78 -8.84
N ASP A 207 -15.32 -3.97 -8.29
CA ASP A 207 -15.35 -4.22 -6.85
C ASP A 207 -14.12 -3.63 -6.16
N THR A 208 -12.96 -3.79 -6.77
CA THR A 208 -11.72 -3.12 -6.34
C THR A 208 -11.89 -1.61 -6.36
N ARG A 209 -12.49 -1.04 -7.41
CA ARG A 209 -12.75 0.41 -7.53
C ARG A 209 -13.66 0.92 -6.42
N ARG A 210 -14.73 0.20 -6.08
CA ARG A 210 -15.61 0.55 -4.95
C ARG A 210 -14.84 0.58 -3.63
N CYS A 211 -14.11 -0.47 -3.33
CA CYS A 211 -13.27 -0.56 -2.13
C CYS A 211 -12.22 0.55 -2.06
N VAL A 212 -11.49 0.76 -3.15
CA VAL A 212 -10.46 1.79 -3.27
C VAL A 212 -11.04 3.19 -3.09
N SER A 213 -12.23 3.45 -3.63
CA SER A 213 -12.92 4.74 -3.48
C SER A 213 -13.14 5.08 -2.00
N ALA A 214 -13.65 4.13 -1.21
CA ALA A 214 -13.85 4.31 0.22
C ALA A 214 -12.52 4.52 0.98
N GLU A 215 -11.55 3.66 0.74
CA GLU A 215 -10.24 3.72 1.40
C GLU A 215 -9.50 5.03 1.09
N ARG A 216 -9.46 5.45 -0.18
CA ARG A 216 -8.76 6.66 -0.62
C ARG A 216 -9.44 7.93 -0.11
N THR A 217 -10.77 7.96 -0.05
CA THR A 217 -11.51 9.09 0.51
C THR A 217 -11.25 9.22 2.01
N MET A 218 -11.23 8.10 2.76
CA MET A 218 -10.84 8.11 4.17
C MET A 218 -9.40 8.63 4.35
N LEU A 219 -8.44 8.12 3.56
CA LEU A 219 -7.04 8.54 3.65
C LEU A 219 -6.87 10.03 3.34
N HIS A 220 -7.59 10.54 2.33
CA HIS A 220 -7.60 11.96 1.98
C HIS A 220 -8.17 12.83 3.11
N GLY A 221 -9.30 12.44 3.69
CA GLY A 221 -9.90 13.13 4.82
C GLY A 221 -8.99 13.21 6.06
N LEU A 222 -8.16 12.18 6.26
CA LEU A 222 -7.15 12.14 7.32
C LEU A 222 -5.83 12.84 6.93
N GLN A 223 -5.70 13.36 5.72
CA GLN A 223 -4.45 13.94 5.17
C GLN A 223 -3.27 12.96 5.26
N GLY A 224 -3.55 11.66 5.00
CA GLY A 224 -2.60 10.59 5.16
C GLY A 224 -1.75 10.33 3.91
N HIS A 225 -0.52 9.89 4.14
CA HIS A 225 0.44 9.48 3.12
C HIS A 225 1.09 8.12 3.48
N CYS A 226 1.98 7.60 2.64
CA CYS A 226 2.58 6.26 2.82
C CYS A 226 3.37 6.07 4.13
N ASN A 227 3.80 7.15 4.78
CA ASN A 227 4.50 7.12 6.07
C ASN A 227 3.60 7.49 7.26
N SER A 228 2.30 7.66 7.06
CA SER A 228 1.36 7.93 8.14
C SER A 228 1.01 6.64 8.88
N PRO A 229 0.73 6.73 10.20
CA PRO A 229 0.32 5.58 11.01
C PRO A 229 -1.17 5.29 10.81
N ILE A 230 -1.58 5.16 9.56
CA ILE A 230 -2.96 4.94 9.14
C ILE A 230 -3.07 3.57 8.51
N ALA A 231 -4.04 2.79 8.95
CA ALA A 231 -4.46 1.54 8.34
C ALA A 231 -5.90 1.68 7.84
N GLY A 232 -6.23 1.03 6.73
CA GLY A 232 -7.58 1.06 6.21
C GLY A 232 -7.83 -0.06 5.21
N HIS A 233 -8.99 -0.71 5.34
CA HIS A 233 -9.38 -1.79 4.46
C HIS A 233 -10.88 -1.80 4.23
N ALA A 234 -11.27 -1.65 2.99
CA ALA A 234 -12.64 -1.84 2.54
C ALA A 234 -12.84 -3.23 1.93
N ARG A 235 -14.02 -3.77 2.11
CA ARG A 235 -14.46 -5.06 1.53
C ARG A 235 -15.89 -4.94 1.03
N LEU A 236 -16.14 -5.58 -0.08
CA LEU A 236 -17.49 -5.90 -0.50
C LEU A 236 -17.89 -7.23 0.14
N GLU A 237 -18.88 -7.20 1.01
CA GLU A 237 -19.36 -8.36 1.75
C GLU A 237 -20.28 -9.23 0.88
N ARG A 238 -20.52 -10.48 1.28
CA ARG A 238 -21.38 -11.40 0.52
C ARG A 238 -22.83 -10.94 0.38
N ASP A 239 -23.28 -10.11 1.30
CA ASP A 239 -24.63 -9.51 1.27
C ASP A 239 -24.71 -8.22 0.42
N GLY A 240 -23.61 -7.88 -0.28
CA GLY A 240 -23.52 -6.71 -1.15
C GLY A 240 -23.17 -5.41 -0.44
N ARG A 241 -23.02 -5.40 0.89
CA ARG A 241 -22.59 -4.18 1.61
C ARG A 241 -21.11 -3.91 1.41
N LEU A 242 -20.75 -2.65 1.28
CA LEU A 242 -19.37 -2.18 1.34
C LEU A 242 -19.03 -1.84 2.79
N THR A 243 -18.04 -2.52 3.36
CA THR A 243 -17.52 -2.23 4.71
C THR A 243 -16.19 -1.54 4.63
N LEU A 244 -15.90 -0.63 5.57
CA LEU A 244 -14.59 0.02 5.71
C LEU A 244 -14.16 0.01 7.18
N ARG A 245 -12.99 -0.56 7.44
CA ARG A 245 -12.28 -0.44 8.73
C ARG A 245 -11.14 0.55 8.58
N GLY A 246 -11.11 1.55 9.47
CA GLY A 246 -10.02 2.52 9.56
C GLY A 246 -9.40 2.52 10.96
N MET A 247 -8.08 2.66 11.04
CA MET A 247 -7.36 2.86 12.31
C MET A 247 -6.25 3.87 12.13
N VAL A 248 -6.06 4.69 13.16
CA VAL A 248 -4.95 5.63 13.29
C VAL A 248 -4.23 5.36 14.61
N PHE A 249 -2.92 5.36 14.60
CA PHE A 249 -2.08 4.95 15.73
C PHE A 249 -1.08 6.04 16.14
N THR A 250 -0.59 5.98 17.38
CA THR A 250 0.72 6.52 17.72
C THR A 250 1.83 5.68 17.07
N ARG A 251 3.04 6.21 16.92
CA ARG A 251 4.16 5.47 16.28
C ARG A 251 4.54 4.17 16.98
N ASP A 252 4.42 4.14 18.29
CA ASP A 252 4.71 2.99 19.13
C ASP A 252 3.54 2.02 19.27
N GLY A 253 2.34 2.42 18.80
CA GLY A 253 1.12 1.63 18.90
C GLY A 253 0.43 1.70 20.27
N SER A 254 0.94 2.47 21.22
CA SER A 254 0.37 2.60 22.57
C SER A 254 -1.01 3.25 22.58
N GLY A 255 -1.22 4.21 21.65
CA GLY A 255 -2.50 4.89 21.44
C GLY A 255 -3.05 4.61 20.05
N PHE A 256 -4.35 4.48 19.94
CA PHE A 256 -5.03 4.36 18.66
C PHE A 256 -6.49 4.79 18.73
N VAL A 257 -7.04 5.16 17.59
CA VAL A 257 -8.47 5.29 17.36
C VAL A 257 -8.89 4.42 16.20
N HIS A 258 -10.10 3.90 16.23
CA HIS A 258 -10.64 3.06 15.17
C HIS A 258 -12.08 3.41 14.83
N SER A 259 -12.45 3.13 13.58
CA SER A 259 -13.82 3.21 13.08
C SER A 259 -14.06 2.05 12.14
N GLN A 260 -15.27 1.51 12.16
CA GLN A 260 -15.74 0.50 11.21
C GLN A 260 -17.19 0.77 10.90
N GLU A 261 -17.47 0.99 9.62
CA GLU A 261 -18.78 1.35 9.12
C GLU A 261 -19.09 0.60 7.82
N TRP A 262 -20.31 0.70 7.34
CA TRP A 262 -20.77 0.11 6.10
C TRP A 262 -21.74 1.02 5.34
N SER A 263 -21.87 0.79 4.04
CA SER A 263 -22.78 1.49 3.15
C SER A 263 -23.28 0.58 2.02
N ALA A 264 -24.11 1.10 1.15
CA ALA A 264 -24.36 0.52 -0.16
C ALA A 264 -23.05 0.51 -0.99
N PRO A 265 -22.88 -0.43 -1.93
CA PRO A 265 -21.60 -0.63 -2.65
C PRO A 265 -21.17 0.59 -3.47
N ASP A 266 -22.08 1.40 -3.97
CA ASP A 266 -21.77 2.56 -4.79
C ASP A 266 -21.57 3.86 -3.98
N GLU A 267 -21.73 3.82 -2.65
CA GLU A 267 -21.57 4.95 -1.73
C GLU A 267 -20.16 4.99 -1.08
N GLY A 268 -19.16 4.41 -1.73
CA GLY A 268 -17.81 4.29 -1.17
C GLY A 268 -17.17 5.61 -0.75
N LYS A 269 -17.42 6.71 -1.48
CA LYS A 269 -16.90 8.04 -1.11
C LYS A 269 -17.54 8.55 0.18
N ASP A 270 -18.84 8.40 0.33
CA ASP A 270 -19.57 8.85 1.52
C ASP A 270 -19.17 8.02 2.73
N LEU A 271 -19.03 6.70 2.57
CA LEU A 271 -18.48 5.80 3.59
C LEU A 271 -17.08 6.24 4.02
N GLY A 272 -16.18 6.50 3.06
CA GLY A 272 -14.82 6.96 3.34
C GLY A 272 -14.78 8.29 4.10
N ALA A 273 -15.61 9.24 3.69
CA ALA A 273 -15.74 10.54 4.36
C ALA A 273 -16.31 10.41 5.78
N HIS A 274 -17.31 9.53 5.96
CA HIS A 274 -17.91 9.25 7.27
C HIS A 274 -16.88 8.65 8.24
N VAL A 275 -16.15 7.60 7.82
CA VAL A 275 -15.11 6.96 8.63
C VAL A 275 -13.98 7.93 8.97
N ALA A 276 -13.55 8.77 8.02
CA ALA A 276 -12.54 9.81 8.29
C ALA A 276 -13.04 10.80 9.35
N GLY A 277 -14.28 11.28 9.21
CA GLY A 277 -14.90 12.20 10.17
C GLY A 277 -15.03 11.59 11.57
N ASP A 278 -15.38 10.32 11.67
CA ASP A 278 -15.47 9.61 12.95
C ASP A 278 -14.09 9.46 13.61
N LEU A 279 -13.07 9.06 12.85
CA LEU A 279 -11.70 8.96 13.34
C LEU A 279 -11.18 10.33 13.82
N LEU A 280 -11.47 11.42 13.09
CA LEU A 280 -11.08 12.78 13.48
C LEU A 280 -11.77 13.21 14.78
N ARG A 281 -13.06 12.93 14.96
CA ARG A 281 -13.77 13.20 16.24
C ARG A 281 -13.18 12.43 17.41
N LYS A 282 -12.63 11.23 17.16
CA LYS A 282 -11.95 10.39 18.15
C LYS A 282 -10.51 10.81 18.44
N GLY A 283 -9.99 11.88 17.81
CA GLY A 283 -8.66 12.44 18.08
C GLY A 283 -7.58 11.95 17.10
N ALA A 284 -7.92 11.42 15.93
CA ALA A 284 -6.94 10.97 14.94
C ALA A 284 -5.91 12.04 14.56
N ARG A 285 -6.32 13.31 14.53
CA ARG A 285 -5.41 14.43 14.18
C ARG A 285 -4.23 14.54 15.13
N ASP A 286 -4.46 14.40 16.43
CA ASP A 286 -3.41 14.51 17.44
C ASP A 286 -2.41 13.33 17.33
N LEU A 287 -2.92 12.13 16.99
CA LEU A 287 -2.08 10.94 16.76
C LEU A 287 -1.21 11.11 15.52
N ILE A 288 -1.74 11.70 14.43
CA ILE A 288 -1.00 11.96 13.19
C ILE A 288 0.00 13.11 13.40
N GLY A 289 -0.42 14.21 14.03
CA GLY A 289 0.38 15.42 14.25
C GLY A 289 1.59 15.21 15.16
N GLY A 290 1.56 14.22 16.04
CA GLY A 290 2.71 13.83 16.88
C GLY A 290 3.85 13.14 16.11
N ILE A 291 3.72 12.99 14.78
CA ILE A 291 4.72 12.33 13.95
C ILE A 291 5.43 13.40 13.11
N PRO A 292 6.76 13.58 13.24
CA PRO A 292 7.53 14.47 12.37
C PRO A 292 7.37 14.05 10.91
N HIS A 293 7.00 15.01 10.09
CA HIS A 293 6.79 14.83 8.64
C HIS A 293 8.10 14.74 7.89
#